data_5d01274730238afa06b04810b237e712
#
_entry.id   5d01274730238afa06b04810b237e712
#
_cell.length_a   1.000
_cell.length_b   1.000
_cell.length_c   1.000
_cell.angle_alpha   90.00
_cell.angle_beta   90.00
_cell.angle_gamma   90.00
#
_symmetry.space_group_name_H-M   'P 1'
#
loop_
_entity.id
_entity.type
_entity.pdbx_description
1 polymer ?
#
loop_
_entity_poly.entity_id
_entity_poly.type
_entity_poly.pdbx_seq_one_letter_code
_entity_poly.pdbx_strand_id
1 'polypeptide(L)'
;SAQITEVAHTNHVVNPSYMALSKNGKYLYAVNENTDDKTKGMISAFAFNNKTGQMDFLNTQPTNGDAPCYVAIDSLGKNVAEANYNGANFSIYKTDTSGKLWPATQIIGHNGTSANKKIQTQSHVHSTVFSPDQKYLFVCDLGNDTLYQYPFKINNLLPVDVAGAIKYKVPAGYGPRHITFSPDQKYAYLLNELDAQLMVYRWQNDSLTYLQTLVSTAVEDTANADKGASAIRVSPDGKFVYT
;
A
#
# COMPACT_ATOMS: atom_id res chain seq x y z
N SER A 1 -24.81 -17.37 -9.49
CA SER A 1 -23.93 -17.14 -8.34
C SER A 1 -22.51 -17.58 -8.70
N ALA A 2 -21.52 -16.73 -8.45
CA ALA A 2 -20.11 -17.12 -8.61
C ALA A 2 -19.73 -18.07 -7.46
N GLN A 3 -19.16 -19.23 -7.78
CA GLN A 3 -18.65 -20.16 -6.80
C GLN A 3 -17.13 -19.97 -6.68
N ILE A 4 -16.64 -19.79 -5.45
CA ILE A 4 -15.21 -19.74 -5.15
C ILE A 4 -14.79 -21.12 -4.67
N THR A 5 -13.71 -21.66 -5.25
CA THR A 5 -13.12 -22.93 -4.87
C THR A 5 -11.66 -22.70 -4.50
N GLU A 6 -11.24 -23.19 -3.33
CA GLU A 6 -9.84 -23.19 -2.94
C GLU A 6 -9.04 -24.12 -3.87
N VAL A 7 -7.92 -23.60 -4.40
CA VAL A 7 -7.04 -24.36 -5.29
C VAL A 7 -5.68 -24.65 -4.68
N ALA A 8 -5.23 -23.82 -3.73
CA ALA A 8 -4.01 -24.01 -2.97
C ALA A 8 -3.99 -23.11 -1.73
N HIS A 9 -3.22 -23.50 -0.72
CA HIS A 9 -2.92 -22.69 0.46
C HIS A 9 -1.47 -22.88 0.90
N THR A 10 -0.98 -22.00 1.78
CA THR A 10 0.35 -22.09 2.39
C THR A 10 0.28 -21.76 3.88
N ASN A 11 1.11 -22.42 4.69
CA ASN A 11 1.25 -22.17 6.13
C ASN A 11 2.54 -21.37 6.47
N HIS A 12 3.24 -20.85 5.44
CA HIS A 12 4.48 -20.09 5.64
C HIS A 12 4.27 -18.62 6.02
N VAL A 13 3.02 -18.16 6.06
CA VAL A 13 2.66 -16.77 6.43
C VAL A 13 1.79 -16.83 7.67
N VAL A 14 2.17 -16.09 8.70
CA VAL A 14 1.36 -15.92 9.91
C VAL A 14 0.67 -14.57 9.81
N ASN A 15 -0.64 -14.53 10.04
CA ASN A 15 -1.46 -13.33 10.00
C ASN A 15 -1.28 -12.48 8.71
N PRO A 16 -1.50 -13.06 7.50
CA PRO A 16 -1.38 -12.32 6.25
C PRO A 16 -2.55 -11.33 6.10
N SER A 17 -2.27 -10.04 5.95
CA SER A 17 -3.31 -9.00 5.76
C SER A 17 -3.32 -8.41 4.36
N TYR A 18 -2.18 -8.44 3.66
CA TYR A 18 -2.09 -7.91 2.30
C TYR A 18 -1.07 -8.67 1.44
N MET A 19 -1.32 -8.71 0.14
CA MET A 19 -0.43 -9.38 -0.82
C MET A 19 -0.39 -8.63 -2.16
N ALA A 20 0.73 -8.79 -2.87
CA ALA A 20 0.93 -8.27 -4.22
C ALA A 20 1.48 -9.34 -5.15
N LEU A 21 0.91 -9.41 -6.37
CA LEU A 21 1.37 -10.28 -7.43
C LEU A 21 2.25 -9.48 -8.40
N SER A 22 3.40 -10.03 -8.77
CA SER A 22 4.25 -9.42 -9.80
C SER A 22 3.51 -9.32 -11.13
N LYS A 23 3.83 -8.29 -11.93
CA LYS A 23 3.16 -8.04 -13.23
C LYS A 23 3.25 -9.22 -14.19
N ASN A 24 4.32 -10.00 -14.11
CA ASN A 24 4.50 -11.21 -14.93
C ASN A 24 3.77 -12.45 -14.37
N GLY A 25 3.08 -12.32 -13.23
CA GLY A 25 2.33 -13.39 -12.58
C GLY A 25 3.16 -14.54 -12.00
N LYS A 26 4.49 -14.35 -11.81
CA LYS A 26 5.41 -15.42 -11.38
C LYS A 26 5.75 -15.37 -9.88
N TYR A 27 5.58 -14.23 -9.23
CA TYR A 27 5.97 -14.03 -7.83
C TYR A 27 4.86 -13.36 -7.06
N LEU A 28 4.65 -13.80 -5.84
CA LEU A 28 3.70 -13.23 -4.89
C LEU A 28 4.45 -12.84 -3.62
N TYR A 29 4.14 -11.67 -3.09
CA TYR A 29 4.69 -11.15 -1.84
C TYR A 29 3.55 -10.89 -0.88
N ALA A 30 3.70 -11.32 0.38
CA ALA A 30 2.70 -11.15 1.41
C ALA A 30 3.32 -10.61 2.68
N VAL A 31 2.64 -9.67 3.34
CA VAL A 31 3.03 -9.21 4.67
C VAL A 31 2.53 -10.17 5.73
N ASN A 32 3.30 -10.29 6.81
CA ASN A 32 2.93 -11.01 8.03
C ASN A 32 2.70 -9.94 9.10
N GLU A 33 1.44 -9.54 9.29
CA GLU A 33 1.04 -8.47 10.19
C GLU A 33 1.11 -8.90 11.66
N ASN A 34 2.32 -9.10 12.14
CA ASN A 34 2.59 -9.42 13.53
C ASN A 34 2.92 -8.16 14.32
N THR A 35 2.38 -8.08 15.53
CA THR A 35 2.53 -6.96 16.46
C THR A 35 3.16 -7.36 17.77
N ASP A 36 3.53 -8.64 17.95
CA ASP A 36 4.15 -9.10 19.17
C ASP A 36 5.69 -8.97 19.13
N ASP A 37 6.29 -8.74 20.30
CA ASP A 37 7.75 -8.58 20.43
C ASP A 37 8.56 -9.83 20.02
N LYS A 38 7.91 -10.98 19.88
CA LYS A 38 8.56 -12.26 19.56
C LYS A 38 8.59 -12.54 18.06
N THR A 39 7.59 -12.05 17.34
CA THR A 39 7.44 -12.27 15.90
C THR A 39 7.24 -10.95 15.19
N LYS A 40 8.27 -10.10 15.17
CA LYS A 40 8.25 -8.80 14.46
C LYS A 40 7.69 -8.93 13.05
N GLY A 41 7.16 -7.86 12.50
CA GLY A 41 6.64 -7.81 11.15
C GLY A 41 7.60 -8.41 10.12
N MET A 42 7.08 -9.26 9.24
CA MET A 42 7.82 -9.93 8.19
C MET A 42 7.14 -9.72 6.84
N ILE A 43 7.93 -9.86 5.79
CA ILE A 43 7.43 -9.97 4.41
C ILE A 43 7.92 -11.27 3.81
N SER A 44 7.01 -12.05 3.19
CA SER A 44 7.28 -13.36 2.62
C SER A 44 7.18 -13.32 1.10
N ALA A 45 8.09 -14.02 0.42
CA ALA A 45 8.13 -14.16 -1.03
C ALA A 45 7.81 -15.60 -1.44
N PHE A 46 7.06 -15.75 -2.53
CA PHE A 46 6.68 -17.02 -3.13
C PHE A 46 6.88 -17.00 -4.64
N ALA A 47 7.33 -18.11 -5.21
CA ALA A 47 7.11 -18.39 -6.62
C ALA A 47 5.64 -18.79 -6.79
N PHE A 48 4.97 -18.24 -7.80
CA PHE A 48 3.55 -18.43 -8.04
C PHE A 48 3.29 -19.00 -9.42
N ASN A 49 2.53 -20.08 -9.47
CA ASN A 49 2.07 -20.69 -10.71
C ASN A 49 0.62 -20.22 -10.98
N ASN A 50 0.45 -19.29 -11.89
CA ASN A 50 -0.86 -18.69 -12.21
C ASN A 50 -1.84 -19.64 -12.92
N LYS A 51 -1.38 -20.85 -13.33
CA LYS A 51 -2.26 -21.86 -13.93
C LYS A 51 -2.85 -22.81 -12.89
N THR A 52 -2.08 -23.12 -11.85
CA THR A 52 -2.47 -24.09 -10.82
C THR A 52 -2.81 -23.44 -9.49
N GLY A 53 -2.44 -22.14 -9.28
CA GLY A 53 -2.54 -21.45 -8.01
C GLY A 53 -1.45 -21.84 -7.00
N GLN A 54 -0.55 -22.79 -7.33
CA GLN A 54 0.50 -23.26 -6.42
C GLN A 54 1.44 -22.11 -6.03
N MET A 55 1.81 -22.09 -4.74
CA MET A 55 2.74 -21.15 -4.13
C MET A 55 3.91 -21.91 -3.51
N ASP A 56 5.11 -21.70 -4.06
CA ASP A 56 6.34 -22.29 -3.51
C ASP A 56 7.08 -21.20 -2.73
N PHE A 57 7.27 -21.44 -1.42
CA PHE A 57 7.95 -20.50 -0.53
C PHE A 57 9.40 -20.26 -0.95
N LEU A 58 9.82 -19.00 -1.03
CA LEU A 58 11.17 -18.60 -1.42
C LEU A 58 11.99 -18.15 -0.21
N ASN A 59 11.54 -17.13 0.49
CA ASN A 59 12.17 -16.62 1.71
C ASN A 59 11.29 -15.59 2.42
N THR A 60 11.73 -15.16 3.60
CA THR A 60 11.19 -14.01 4.34
C THR A 60 12.29 -12.99 4.61
N GLN A 61 11.87 -11.73 4.84
CA GLN A 61 12.73 -10.66 5.35
C GLN A 61 11.98 -9.89 6.46
N PRO A 62 12.70 -9.32 7.46
CA PRO A 62 12.09 -8.44 8.44
C PRO A 62 11.61 -7.15 7.79
N THR A 63 10.46 -6.61 8.21
CA THR A 63 9.93 -5.33 7.71
C THR A 63 10.60 -4.13 8.35
N ASN A 64 11.34 -4.34 9.45
CA ASN A 64 11.99 -3.29 10.23
C ASN A 64 11.00 -2.28 10.83
N GLY A 65 9.74 -2.71 10.99
CA GLY A 65 8.65 -1.98 11.60
C GLY A 65 7.60 -2.94 12.16
N ASP A 66 6.59 -2.38 12.78
CA ASP A 66 5.51 -3.10 13.43
C ASP A 66 4.22 -3.01 12.61
N ALA A 67 3.41 -4.09 12.62
CA ALA A 67 2.16 -4.19 11.89
C ALA A 67 2.30 -3.87 10.39
N PRO A 68 3.07 -4.66 9.62
CA PRO A 68 3.13 -4.50 8.17
C PRO A 68 1.77 -4.80 7.56
N CYS A 69 1.16 -3.82 6.88
CA CYS A 69 -0.22 -3.88 6.44
C CYS A 69 -0.41 -3.72 4.91
N TYR A 70 0.66 -3.43 4.17
CA TYR A 70 0.60 -3.25 2.73
C TYR A 70 1.90 -3.66 2.05
N VAL A 71 1.78 -4.17 0.82
CA VAL A 71 2.93 -4.46 -0.04
C VAL A 71 2.60 -4.11 -1.49
N ALA A 72 3.58 -3.53 -2.19
CA ALA A 72 3.54 -3.28 -3.63
C ALA A 72 4.83 -3.74 -4.29
N ILE A 73 4.75 -4.06 -5.58
CA ILE A 73 5.91 -4.41 -6.40
C ILE A 73 5.94 -3.53 -7.65
N ASP A 74 7.12 -3.06 -8.05
CA ASP A 74 7.26 -2.27 -9.27
C ASP A 74 6.96 -3.09 -10.54
N SER A 75 6.76 -2.40 -11.65
CA SER A 75 6.35 -3.03 -12.91
C SER A 75 7.40 -3.97 -13.51
N LEU A 76 8.67 -3.86 -13.12
CA LEU A 76 9.76 -4.73 -13.55
C LEU A 76 10.03 -5.88 -12.58
N GLY A 77 9.36 -5.90 -11.42
CA GLY A 77 9.57 -6.89 -10.38
C GLY A 77 10.93 -6.79 -9.70
N LYS A 78 11.58 -5.62 -9.71
CA LYS A 78 12.92 -5.39 -9.14
C LYS A 78 12.91 -4.84 -7.73
N ASN A 79 11.84 -4.14 -7.35
CA ASN A 79 11.71 -3.53 -6.04
C ASN A 79 10.33 -3.85 -5.45
N VAL A 80 10.34 -4.20 -4.18
CA VAL A 80 9.14 -4.38 -3.37
C VAL A 80 9.14 -3.28 -2.31
N ALA A 81 8.01 -2.61 -2.15
CA ALA A 81 7.77 -1.60 -1.11
C ALA A 81 6.73 -2.14 -0.13
N GLU A 82 6.99 -2.00 1.16
CA GLU A 82 6.12 -2.49 2.21
C GLU A 82 5.87 -1.37 3.24
N ALA A 83 4.67 -1.31 3.82
CA ALA A 83 4.25 -0.30 4.78
C ALA A 83 3.97 -0.90 6.15
N ASN A 84 4.53 -0.30 7.22
CA ASN A 84 4.35 -0.67 8.62
C ASN A 84 3.46 0.36 9.34
N TYR A 85 2.27 -0.06 9.72
CA TYR A 85 1.27 0.82 10.33
C TYR A 85 1.74 1.35 11.70
N ASN A 86 2.00 0.44 12.64
CA ASN A 86 2.47 0.83 13.98
C ASN A 86 3.95 1.26 13.98
N GLY A 87 4.74 0.74 13.04
CA GLY A 87 6.15 1.12 12.90
C GLY A 87 6.36 2.53 12.36
N ALA A 88 5.32 3.18 11.83
CA ALA A 88 5.38 4.52 11.25
C ALA A 88 6.48 4.65 10.18
N ASN A 89 6.73 3.60 9.39
CA ASN A 89 7.76 3.57 8.37
C ASN A 89 7.34 2.71 7.17
N PHE A 90 8.14 2.77 6.12
CA PHE A 90 8.07 1.83 5.02
C PHE A 90 9.46 1.35 4.63
N SER A 91 9.53 0.14 4.06
CA SER A 91 10.80 -0.48 3.67
C SER A 91 10.81 -0.83 2.18
N ILE A 92 11.99 -0.73 1.57
CA ILE A 92 12.23 -1.09 0.18
C ILE A 92 13.18 -2.27 0.10
N TYR A 93 12.81 -3.27 -0.68
CA TYR A 93 13.59 -4.49 -0.92
C TYR A 93 13.93 -4.62 -2.39
N LYS A 94 15.11 -5.12 -2.69
CA LYS A 94 15.43 -5.65 -4.01
C LYS A 94 15.01 -7.11 -4.12
N THR A 95 14.69 -7.53 -5.33
CA THR A 95 14.47 -8.93 -5.65
C THR A 95 15.62 -9.46 -6.52
N ASP A 96 15.91 -10.74 -6.41
CA ASP A 96 16.78 -11.43 -7.37
C ASP A 96 15.96 -11.99 -8.55
N THR A 97 16.66 -12.66 -9.47
CA THR A 97 16.02 -13.27 -10.66
C THR A 97 15.09 -14.45 -10.35
N SER A 98 15.19 -15.02 -9.14
CA SER A 98 14.31 -16.08 -8.65
C SER A 98 13.12 -15.54 -7.86
N GLY A 99 13.00 -14.21 -7.67
CA GLY A 99 11.95 -13.56 -6.92
C GLY A 99 12.19 -13.48 -5.41
N LYS A 100 13.35 -13.95 -4.90
CA LYS A 100 13.70 -13.81 -3.49
C LYS A 100 13.95 -12.36 -3.13
N LEU A 101 13.53 -11.98 -1.93
CA LEU A 101 13.79 -10.68 -1.34
C LEU A 101 15.22 -10.62 -0.78
N TRP A 102 15.93 -9.55 -1.10
CA TRP A 102 17.14 -9.17 -0.36
C TRP A 102 16.74 -8.47 0.96
N PRO A 103 17.68 -8.31 1.90
CA PRO A 103 17.45 -7.41 3.04
C PRO A 103 17.03 -6.02 2.58
N ALA A 104 16.24 -5.31 3.41
CA ALA A 104 15.78 -3.97 3.09
C ALA A 104 16.96 -3.05 2.72
N THR A 105 16.86 -2.39 1.57
CA THR A 105 17.89 -1.44 1.09
C THR A 105 17.63 -0.03 1.59
N GLN A 106 16.36 0.31 1.85
CA GLN A 106 15.96 1.56 2.49
C GLN A 106 14.87 1.30 3.52
N ILE A 107 14.95 2.01 4.64
CA ILE A 107 13.93 2.08 5.68
C ILE A 107 13.66 3.56 5.92
N ILE A 108 12.43 4.02 5.66
CA ILE A 108 12.10 5.44 5.68
C ILE A 108 11.00 5.65 6.71
N GLY A 109 11.37 6.33 7.81
CA GLY A 109 10.47 6.66 8.90
C GLY A 109 9.67 7.93 8.62
N HIS A 110 8.42 7.93 9.06
CA HIS A 110 7.56 9.10 9.13
C HIS A 110 7.37 9.52 10.59
N ASN A 111 6.95 10.76 10.77
CA ASN A 111 6.56 11.28 12.07
C ASN A 111 5.45 12.32 11.93
N GLY A 112 4.72 12.53 12.99
CA GLY A 112 3.63 13.50 13.04
C GLY A 112 2.39 12.94 13.73
N THR A 113 1.43 13.80 13.94
CA THR A 113 0.12 13.50 14.56
C THR A 113 -0.96 14.31 13.84
N SER A 114 -2.25 14.01 14.10
CA SER A 114 -3.33 14.84 13.59
C SER A 114 -4.53 14.95 14.54
N ALA A 115 -5.71 15.23 14.00
CA ALA A 115 -6.88 15.66 14.78
C ALA A 115 -7.49 14.55 15.64
N ASN A 116 -7.52 13.31 15.15
CA ASN A 116 -8.07 12.18 15.89
C ASN A 116 -7.11 11.73 17.00
N LYS A 117 -7.35 12.18 18.23
CA LYS A 117 -6.48 11.93 19.39
C LYS A 117 -6.50 10.48 19.90
N LYS A 118 -7.38 9.62 19.37
CA LYS A 118 -7.39 8.20 19.70
C LYS A 118 -6.51 7.38 18.72
N ILE A 119 -6.48 7.76 17.46
CA ILE A 119 -5.80 7.01 16.40
C ILE A 119 -4.55 7.76 15.91
N GLN A 120 -4.66 9.06 15.62
CA GLN A 120 -3.59 9.86 15.00
C GLN A 120 -2.62 10.44 16.05
N THR A 121 -2.19 9.61 17.01
CA THR A 121 -1.23 9.98 18.06
C THR A 121 0.22 9.90 17.59
N GLN A 122 0.44 9.25 16.46
CA GLN A 122 1.71 9.14 15.72
C GLN A 122 1.44 8.94 14.25
N SER A 123 2.46 8.95 13.40
CA SER A 123 2.37 8.50 12.02
C SER A 123 1.98 7.04 11.94
N HIS A 124 1.14 6.70 10.94
CA HIS A 124 0.72 5.35 10.61
C HIS A 124 0.80 5.17 9.09
N VAL A 125 1.92 4.61 8.62
CA VAL A 125 2.10 4.37 7.18
C VAL A 125 1.25 3.19 6.75
N HIS A 126 0.23 3.44 5.92
CA HIS A 126 -0.79 2.44 5.61
C HIS A 126 -0.65 1.82 4.22
N SER A 127 -0.10 2.52 3.25
CA SER A 127 0.11 1.93 1.92
C SER A 127 1.29 2.57 1.18
N THR A 128 1.85 1.77 0.25
CA THR A 128 2.88 2.17 -0.70
C THR A 128 2.42 1.80 -2.10
N VAL A 129 2.34 2.75 -3.04
CA VAL A 129 1.83 2.51 -4.40
C VAL A 129 2.72 3.18 -5.43
N PHE A 130 3.23 2.41 -6.40
CA PHE A 130 4.00 2.98 -7.50
C PHE A 130 3.09 3.74 -8.46
N SER A 131 3.55 4.91 -8.94
CA SER A 131 2.86 5.63 -10.00
C SER A 131 2.79 4.79 -11.28
N PRO A 132 1.81 5.02 -12.17
CA PRO A 132 1.68 4.25 -13.41
C PRO A 132 2.93 4.27 -14.28
N ASP A 133 3.65 5.41 -14.32
CA ASP A 133 4.89 5.60 -15.06
C ASP A 133 6.16 5.13 -14.30
N GLN A 134 5.99 4.63 -13.07
CA GLN A 134 7.07 4.12 -12.21
C GLN A 134 8.13 5.16 -11.80
N LYS A 135 7.84 6.44 -11.91
CA LYS A 135 8.76 7.52 -11.50
C LYS A 135 8.58 7.92 -10.04
N TYR A 136 7.47 7.53 -9.41
CA TYR A 136 7.14 7.91 -8.06
C TYR A 136 6.62 6.72 -7.24
N LEU A 137 6.88 6.79 -5.93
CA LEU A 137 6.25 5.96 -4.92
C LEU A 137 5.33 6.86 -4.08
N PHE A 138 4.03 6.57 -4.11
CA PHE A 138 3.05 7.22 -3.24
C PHE A 138 2.95 6.45 -1.94
N VAL A 139 2.95 7.18 -0.81
CA VAL A 139 2.88 6.61 0.53
C VAL A 139 1.79 7.33 1.31
N CYS A 140 0.76 6.58 1.73
CA CYS A 140 -0.30 7.11 2.57
C CYS A 140 0.11 7.03 4.05
N ASP A 141 0.06 8.15 4.77
CA ASP A 141 0.26 8.20 6.20
C ASP A 141 -1.03 8.66 6.88
N LEU A 142 -1.77 7.68 7.40
CA LEU A 142 -3.05 7.88 8.08
C LEU A 142 -2.88 8.73 9.35
N GLY A 143 -1.78 8.53 10.06
CA GLY A 143 -1.56 9.15 11.37
C GLY A 143 -1.29 10.65 11.32
N ASN A 144 -0.75 11.16 10.20
CA ASN A 144 -0.42 12.58 10.06
C ASN A 144 -1.19 13.29 8.92
N ASP A 145 -2.24 12.67 8.38
CA ASP A 145 -3.09 13.21 7.31
C ASP A 145 -2.29 13.67 6.08
N THR A 146 -1.36 12.83 5.62
CA THR A 146 -0.51 13.19 4.48
C THR A 146 -0.39 12.05 3.48
N LEU A 147 -0.58 12.36 2.21
CA LEU A 147 -0.12 11.55 1.10
C LEU A 147 1.24 12.07 0.64
N TYR A 148 2.25 11.22 0.69
CA TYR A 148 3.61 11.52 0.21
C TYR A 148 3.80 11.00 -1.21
N GLN A 149 4.48 11.77 -2.04
CA GLN A 149 4.95 11.39 -3.37
C GLN A 149 6.47 11.48 -3.38
N TYR A 150 7.14 10.35 -3.38
CA TYR A 150 8.60 10.27 -3.43
C TYR A 150 9.08 10.03 -4.86
N PRO A 151 10.03 10.80 -5.40
CA PRO A 151 10.71 10.42 -6.64
C PRO A 151 11.34 9.04 -6.50
N PHE A 152 11.14 8.19 -7.52
CA PHE A 152 11.57 6.81 -7.52
C PHE A 152 12.41 6.48 -8.75
N LYS A 153 13.59 5.83 -8.53
CA LYS A 153 14.52 5.43 -9.58
C LYS A 153 14.70 3.92 -9.54
N ILE A 154 13.93 3.20 -10.32
CA ILE A 154 13.75 1.74 -10.32
C ILE A 154 15.07 0.93 -10.36
N ASN A 155 16.11 1.45 -11.01
CA ASN A 155 17.41 0.76 -11.17
C ASN A 155 18.43 1.12 -10.08
N ASN A 156 18.16 2.10 -9.22
CA ASN A 156 19.09 2.49 -8.16
C ASN A 156 19.05 1.50 -7.00
N LEU A 157 20.17 1.34 -6.29
CA LEU A 157 20.21 0.55 -5.05
C LEU A 157 19.33 1.19 -3.97
N LEU A 158 19.37 2.51 -3.85
CA LEU A 158 18.49 3.33 -3.02
C LEU A 158 17.51 4.06 -3.94
N PRO A 159 16.36 3.42 -4.29
CA PRO A 159 15.52 3.95 -5.36
C PRO A 159 14.64 5.12 -4.95
N VAL A 160 14.36 5.32 -3.66
CA VAL A 160 13.51 6.41 -3.14
C VAL A 160 14.36 7.62 -2.81
N ASP A 161 14.04 8.76 -3.43
CA ASP A 161 14.62 10.06 -3.08
C ASP A 161 13.77 10.72 -1.99
N VAL A 162 14.23 10.61 -0.74
CA VAL A 162 13.52 11.14 0.43
C VAL A 162 13.51 12.66 0.44
N ALA A 163 14.58 13.30 -0.02
CA ALA A 163 14.70 14.76 -0.03
C ALA A 163 13.77 15.43 -1.07
N GLY A 164 13.49 14.71 -2.16
CA GLY A 164 12.59 15.18 -3.24
C GLY A 164 11.10 14.95 -2.96
N ALA A 165 10.70 14.56 -1.76
CA ALA A 165 9.32 14.23 -1.43
C ALA A 165 8.37 15.44 -1.55
N ILE A 166 7.27 15.26 -2.28
CA ILE A 166 6.13 16.17 -2.31
C ILE A 166 5.09 15.66 -1.31
N LYS A 167 4.46 16.59 -0.57
CA LYS A 167 3.47 16.27 0.48
C LYS A 167 2.12 16.87 0.13
N TYR A 168 1.11 16.04 0.03
CA TYR A 168 -0.28 16.44 -0.14
C TYR A 168 -1.01 16.24 1.19
N LYS A 169 -1.35 17.35 1.84
CA LYS A 169 -2.16 17.32 3.06
C LYS A 169 -3.61 17.08 2.72
N VAL A 170 -4.25 16.15 3.42
CA VAL A 170 -5.71 16.00 3.41
C VAL A 170 -6.30 16.77 4.60
N PRO A 171 -7.63 17.02 4.64
CA PRO A 171 -8.26 17.61 5.81
C PRO A 171 -7.98 16.81 7.08
N ALA A 172 -7.84 17.52 8.19
CA ALA A 172 -7.48 16.94 9.48
C ALA A 172 -8.52 15.91 9.95
N GLY A 173 -8.07 14.72 10.31
CA GLY A 173 -8.92 13.62 10.75
C GLY A 173 -9.41 12.70 9.63
N TYR A 174 -9.01 12.92 8.37
CA TYR A 174 -9.43 12.06 7.26
C TYR A 174 -8.71 10.69 7.27
N GLY A 175 -7.41 10.66 7.55
CA GLY A 175 -6.62 9.45 7.62
C GLY A 175 -6.45 8.77 6.25
N PRO A 176 -5.55 9.27 5.36
CA PRO A 176 -5.30 8.66 4.05
C PRO A 176 -4.80 7.22 4.22
N ARG A 177 -5.50 6.29 3.57
CA ARG A 177 -5.28 4.85 3.74
C ARG A 177 -4.73 4.19 2.48
N HIS A 178 -5.48 4.25 1.39
CA HIS A 178 -5.12 3.64 0.11
C HIS A 178 -5.28 4.61 -1.05
N ILE A 179 -4.33 4.61 -1.97
CA ILE A 179 -4.42 5.33 -3.24
C ILE A 179 -4.41 4.33 -4.40
N THR A 180 -5.16 4.60 -5.46
CA THR A 180 -5.12 3.85 -6.71
C THR A 180 -5.25 4.78 -7.90
N PHE A 181 -4.84 4.32 -9.09
CA PHE A 181 -4.92 5.10 -10.31
C PHE A 181 -5.95 4.51 -11.27
N SER A 182 -6.55 5.37 -12.09
CA SER A 182 -7.41 4.93 -13.19
C SER A 182 -6.60 4.15 -14.24
N PRO A 183 -7.23 3.20 -14.97
CA PRO A 183 -6.54 2.44 -16.02
C PRO A 183 -5.98 3.31 -17.15
N ASP A 184 -6.58 4.46 -17.44
CA ASP A 184 -6.10 5.44 -18.41
C ASP A 184 -5.00 6.36 -17.85
N GLN A 185 -4.61 6.16 -16.58
CA GLN A 185 -3.53 6.87 -15.86
C GLN A 185 -3.75 8.40 -15.72
N LYS A 186 -4.98 8.88 -15.85
CA LYS A 186 -5.29 10.32 -15.75
C LYS A 186 -5.80 10.75 -14.39
N TYR A 187 -6.27 9.81 -13.58
CA TYR A 187 -6.86 10.10 -12.28
C TYR A 187 -6.23 9.24 -11.20
N ALA A 188 -6.21 9.79 -9.99
CA ALA A 188 -5.87 9.07 -8.77
C ALA A 188 -7.03 9.21 -7.77
N TYR A 189 -7.29 8.13 -7.06
CA TYR A 189 -8.37 8.01 -6.08
C TYR A 189 -7.75 7.68 -4.73
N LEU A 190 -7.90 8.58 -3.76
CA LEU A 190 -7.39 8.45 -2.40
C LEU A 190 -8.54 8.16 -1.46
N LEU A 191 -8.55 6.98 -0.87
CA LEU A 191 -9.52 6.59 0.15
C LEU A 191 -8.97 6.93 1.53
N ASN A 192 -9.76 7.68 2.30
CA ASN A 192 -9.47 8.04 3.68
C ASN A 192 -10.28 7.16 4.62
N GLU A 193 -9.60 6.55 5.62
CA GLU A 193 -10.22 5.57 6.50
C GLU A 193 -11.17 6.21 7.51
N LEU A 194 -10.68 7.25 8.22
CA LEU A 194 -11.32 7.74 9.44
C LEU A 194 -12.61 8.51 9.19
N ASP A 195 -12.74 9.14 8.04
CA ASP A 195 -13.92 9.92 7.64
C ASP A 195 -14.66 9.30 6.43
N ALA A 196 -14.21 8.14 5.93
CA ALA A 196 -14.77 7.42 4.79
C ALA A 196 -14.97 8.33 3.56
N GLN A 197 -14.02 9.20 3.30
CA GLN A 197 -14.03 10.11 2.16
C GLN A 197 -13.14 9.60 1.04
N LEU A 198 -13.67 9.63 -0.17
CA LEU A 198 -12.93 9.36 -1.40
C LEU A 198 -12.55 10.69 -2.06
N MET A 199 -11.26 11.01 -2.05
CA MET A 199 -10.72 12.19 -2.73
C MET A 199 -10.25 11.83 -4.13
N VAL A 200 -10.67 12.61 -5.12
CA VAL A 200 -10.34 12.41 -6.54
C VAL A 200 -9.36 13.49 -6.98
N TYR A 201 -8.29 13.05 -7.64
CA TYR A 201 -7.26 13.92 -8.18
C TYR A 201 -7.07 13.67 -9.67
N ARG A 202 -6.70 14.71 -10.42
CA ARG A 202 -6.10 14.57 -11.73
C ARG A 202 -4.62 14.28 -11.57
N TRP A 203 -4.13 13.23 -12.24
CA TRP A 203 -2.71 12.92 -12.36
C TRP A 203 -2.19 13.46 -13.69
N GLN A 204 -1.36 14.47 -13.65
CA GLN A 204 -0.80 15.10 -14.85
C GLN A 204 0.49 15.85 -14.51
N ASN A 205 1.48 15.81 -15.40
CA ASN A 205 2.75 16.53 -15.25
C ASN A 205 3.44 16.19 -13.91
N ASP A 206 3.48 14.90 -13.58
CA ASP A 206 4.10 14.39 -12.35
C ASP A 206 3.52 14.99 -11.04
N SER A 207 2.25 15.41 -11.07
CA SER A 207 1.58 16.07 -9.93
C SER A 207 0.11 15.66 -9.80
N LEU A 208 -0.39 15.73 -8.57
CA LEU A 208 -1.81 15.56 -8.23
C LEU A 208 -2.49 16.91 -8.11
N THR A 209 -3.55 17.12 -8.88
CA THR A 209 -4.44 18.27 -8.75
C THR A 209 -5.78 17.81 -8.20
N TYR A 210 -6.19 18.34 -7.05
CA TYR A 210 -7.48 18.01 -6.42
C TYR A 210 -8.64 18.38 -7.34
N LEU A 211 -9.64 17.51 -7.41
CA LEU A 211 -10.87 17.73 -8.19
C LEU A 211 -12.12 17.78 -7.32
N GLN A 212 -12.32 16.73 -6.51
CA GLN A 212 -13.52 16.61 -5.67
C GLN A 212 -13.34 15.59 -4.55
N THR A 213 -14.24 15.61 -3.59
CA THR A 213 -14.39 14.61 -2.53
C THR A 213 -15.81 14.04 -2.57
N LEU A 214 -15.92 12.72 -2.43
CA LEU A 214 -17.16 11.97 -2.39
C LEU A 214 -17.25 11.16 -1.10
N VAL A 215 -18.43 10.99 -0.55
CA VAL A 215 -18.67 10.08 0.58
C VAL A 215 -18.67 8.65 0.06
N SER A 216 -17.91 7.77 0.68
CA SER A 216 -17.79 6.35 0.28
C SER A 216 -18.75 5.41 1.04
N THR A 217 -19.46 5.91 2.06
CA THR A 217 -20.47 5.15 2.83
C THR A 217 -21.88 5.42 2.32
N ALA A 218 -22.78 4.44 2.50
CA ALA A 218 -24.20 4.64 2.26
C ALA A 218 -24.75 5.75 3.18
N VAL A 219 -25.72 6.54 2.67
CA VAL A 219 -26.33 7.66 3.41
C VAL A 219 -26.91 7.23 4.75
N GLU A 220 -27.34 5.98 4.86
CA GLU A 220 -27.94 5.38 6.06
C GLU A 220 -26.93 5.15 7.20
N ASP A 221 -25.62 5.02 6.86
CA ASP A 221 -24.53 4.77 7.83
C ASP A 221 -23.88 6.05 8.39
N THR A 222 -24.35 7.23 8.00
CA THR A 222 -23.78 8.51 8.43
C THR A 222 -23.91 8.78 9.94
N ALA A 223 -24.74 8.01 10.64
CA ALA A 223 -24.94 8.11 12.10
C ALA A 223 -23.90 7.33 12.92
N ASN A 224 -23.13 6.43 12.34
CA ASN A 224 -22.11 5.66 13.05
C ASN A 224 -20.80 6.42 13.15
N ALA A 225 -20.28 6.55 14.36
CA ALA A 225 -19.06 7.29 14.68
C ALA A 225 -17.78 6.63 14.07
N ASP A 226 -17.84 5.34 13.72
CA ASP A 226 -16.72 4.56 13.19
C ASP A 226 -16.98 4.24 11.71
N LYS A 227 -16.71 5.22 10.84
CA LYS A 227 -16.97 5.12 9.40
C LYS A 227 -15.92 4.30 8.61
N GLY A 228 -15.03 3.60 9.24
CA GLY A 228 -13.84 2.93 8.71
C GLY A 228 -13.92 2.40 7.28
N ALA A 229 -13.41 3.17 6.31
CA ALA A 229 -13.25 2.68 4.94
C ALA A 229 -11.99 1.82 4.81
N SER A 230 -12.02 0.74 4.00
CA SER A 230 -10.94 -0.23 4.00
C SER A 230 -10.15 -0.27 2.68
N ALA A 231 -10.72 -0.74 1.60
CA ALA A 231 -10.00 -0.99 0.36
C ALA A 231 -10.58 -0.17 -0.79
N ILE A 232 -9.77 0.08 -1.81
CA ILE A 232 -10.21 0.72 -3.05
C ILE A 232 -9.72 -0.06 -4.26
N ARG A 233 -10.59 -0.24 -5.25
CA ARG A 233 -10.26 -0.84 -6.55
C ARG A 233 -11.00 -0.09 -7.65
N VAL A 234 -10.38 -0.02 -8.83
CA VAL A 234 -10.99 0.51 -10.05
C VAL A 234 -11.26 -0.67 -10.99
N SER A 235 -12.42 -0.68 -11.64
CA SER A 235 -12.72 -1.70 -12.65
C SER A 235 -11.72 -1.62 -13.82
N PRO A 236 -11.40 -2.74 -14.49
CA PRO A 236 -10.43 -2.75 -15.60
C PRO A 236 -10.81 -1.80 -16.76
N ASP A 237 -12.10 -1.54 -16.96
CA ASP A 237 -12.62 -0.62 -17.97
C ASP A 237 -12.68 0.85 -17.48
N GLY A 238 -12.29 1.11 -16.23
CA GLY A 238 -12.26 2.45 -15.62
C GLY A 238 -13.60 3.08 -15.29
N LYS A 239 -14.71 2.34 -15.43
CA LYS A 239 -16.07 2.90 -15.26
C LYS A 239 -16.53 2.94 -13.80
N PHE A 240 -15.97 2.07 -12.96
CA PHE A 240 -16.40 1.92 -11.57
C PHE A 240 -15.21 1.99 -10.63
N VAL A 241 -15.44 2.65 -9.49
CA VAL A 241 -14.57 2.63 -8.33
C VAL A 241 -15.32 1.93 -7.20
N TYR A 242 -14.69 0.94 -6.59
CA TYR A 242 -15.24 0.17 -5.47
C TYR A 242 -14.47 0.55 -4.19
N THR A 243 -15.17 0.86 -3.12
CA THR A 243 -14.64 1.19 -1.79
C THR A 243 -15.31 0.36 -0.72
#